data_237f139f2fedfe503978a51fd789204b
#
_entry.id   237f139f2fedfe503978a51fd789204b
#
_cell.length_a   1.000
_cell.length_b   1.000
_cell.length_c   1.000
_cell.angle_alpha   90.00
_cell.angle_beta   90.00
_cell.angle_gamma   90.00
#
_symmetry.space_group_name_H-M   'P 1'
#
loop_
_entity.id
_entity.type
_entity.pdbx_description
1 polymer ?
#
loop_
_entity_poly.entity_id
_entity_poly.type
_entity_poly.pdbx_seq_one_letter_code
_entity_poly.pdbx_strand_id
1 'polypeptide(L)'
;MLLTAGERVLLHLLAYWNAKEPPEAITQLGISDAARIRRSHVPRTVKALAREGHVEEREGRAHGRGRRVRLYYLTESGLRRARELVRALEAQPLVADAGPTTLGAFAKAAGRPLLDVALAVDESGRYRGGAREAGLPAFLGRRDELASLAAWLSDGPPFMVVFGGQGMGKTALARRLLQRAPRPYAWKDLRAGDTAATIFAAIAPFLEERGRSRLAEALRSGADPWDALAADLAGPEVLLVFDGYGDVPEEIVEFFRRLPSALSRAAKVLVLAQETTPSYCRFHDRRAVESGHVAELHLRGLTMEESRELLGNPRIAEEALRRIYLLTKGCPLYLELIRDGDSDTLRARSRFTSAEVNLLLFSRDVVS
;
A
#
# COMPACT_ATOMS: atom_id res chain seq x y z
N MET A 1 11.09 -15.02 15.83
CA MET A 1 11.06 -16.26 14.95
C MET A 1 10.86 -15.80 13.52
N LEU A 2 11.77 -16.19 12.62
CA LEU A 2 11.63 -15.83 11.21
C LEU A 2 10.71 -16.86 10.53
N LEU A 3 9.54 -16.41 10.05
CA LEU A 3 8.65 -17.25 9.25
C LEU A 3 9.34 -17.64 7.94
N THR A 4 9.32 -18.93 7.62
CA THR A 4 9.77 -19.42 6.31
C THR A 4 8.87 -18.93 5.18
N ALA A 5 9.34 -18.95 3.94
CA ALA A 5 8.53 -18.60 2.78
C ALA A 5 7.26 -19.46 2.68
N GLY A 6 7.35 -20.76 2.98
CA GLY A 6 6.20 -21.67 2.99
C GLY A 6 5.16 -21.29 4.04
N GLU A 7 5.57 -21.01 5.26
CA GLU A 7 4.67 -20.59 6.34
C GLU A 7 3.94 -19.28 6.03
N ARG A 8 4.63 -18.31 5.41
CA ARG A 8 3.99 -17.06 4.96
C ARG A 8 2.93 -17.31 3.90
N VAL A 9 3.18 -18.23 2.96
CA VAL A 9 2.20 -18.62 1.93
C VAL A 9 0.99 -19.28 2.57
N LEU A 10 1.18 -20.21 3.51
CA LEU A 10 0.08 -20.87 4.20
C LEU A 10 -0.81 -19.89 4.98
N LEU A 11 -0.17 -18.98 5.73
CA LEU A 11 -0.89 -17.93 6.48
C LEU A 11 -1.65 -16.97 5.57
N HIS A 12 -1.07 -16.60 4.42
CA HIS A 12 -1.74 -15.75 3.45
C HIS A 12 -2.96 -16.46 2.82
N LEU A 13 -2.80 -17.70 2.36
CA LEU A 13 -3.87 -18.45 1.72
C LEU A 13 -5.02 -18.79 2.69
N LEU A 14 -4.75 -18.87 3.99
CA LEU A 14 -5.76 -19.10 5.02
C LEU A 14 -6.86 -18.03 5.01
N ALA A 15 -6.52 -16.77 4.73
CA ALA A 15 -7.49 -15.67 4.64
C ALA A 15 -8.52 -15.87 3.52
N TYR A 16 -8.24 -16.72 2.54
CA TYR A 16 -9.09 -16.95 1.36
C TYR A 16 -9.66 -18.37 1.28
N TRP A 17 -9.55 -19.16 2.36
CA TRP A 17 -10.03 -20.55 2.40
C TRP A 17 -11.50 -20.71 1.98
N ASN A 18 -12.37 -19.78 2.39
CA ASN A 18 -13.81 -19.80 2.10
C ASN A 18 -14.24 -18.80 1.03
N ALA A 19 -13.30 -18.28 0.22
CA ALA A 19 -13.64 -17.31 -0.82
C ALA A 19 -14.55 -17.94 -1.88
N LYS A 20 -15.75 -17.36 -2.08
CA LYS A 20 -16.73 -17.85 -3.07
C LYS A 20 -16.22 -17.72 -4.50
N GLU A 21 -15.47 -16.66 -4.79
CA GLU A 21 -14.82 -16.44 -6.07
C GLU A 21 -13.30 -16.32 -5.87
N PRO A 22 -12.48 -16.85 -6.81
CA PRO A 22 -11.04 -16.84 -6.67
C PRO A 22 -10.49 -15.39 -6.77
N PRO A 23 -10.04 -14.78 -5.65
CA PRO A 23 -9.48 -13.44 -5.69
C PRO A 23 -8.10 -13.43 -6.34
N GLU A 24 -7.65 -12.26 -6.81
CA GLU A 24 -6.29 -12.10 -7.33
C GLU A 24 -5.21 -12.45 -6.28
N ALA A 25 -5.54 -12.30 -5.02
CA ALA A 25 -4.66 -12.60 -3.88
C ALA A 25 -4.12 -14.03 -3.87
N ILE A 26 -4.86 -15.02 -4.39
CA ILE A 26 -4.41 -16.43 -4.46
C ILE A 26 -3.65 -16.76 -5.75
N THR A 27 -3.28 -15.76 -6.55
CA THR A 27 -2.38 -15.92 -7.70
C THR A 27 -0.93 -15.81 -7.28
N GLN A 28 -0.01 -16.16 -8.20
CA GLN A 28 1.42 -15.97 -7.97
C GLN A 28 1.78 -14.52 -7.61
N LEU A 29 1.12 -13.55 -8.22
CA LEU A 29 1.35 -12.13 -7.93
C LEU A 29 0.84 -11.76 -6.54
N GLY A 30 -0.39 -12.10 -6.21
CA GLY A 30 -0.97 -11.79 -4.89
C GLY A 30 -0.21 -12.44 -3.74
N ILE A 31 0.24 -13.70 -3.90
CA ILE A 31 1.10 -14.39 -2.93
C ILE A 31 2.45 -13.69 -2.78
N SER A 32 3.08 -13.29 -3.89
CA SER A 32 4.36 -12.57 -3.88
C SER A 32 4.27 -11.30 -3.04
N ASP A 33 3.25 -10.50 -3.30
CA ASP A 33 3.05 -9.20 -2.66
C ASP A 33 2.72 -9.34 -1.17
N ALA A 34 1.78 -10.22 -0.81
CA ALA A 34 1.33 -10.38 0.58
C ALA A 34 2.33 -11.14 1.47
N ALA A 35 2.94 -12.21 0.97
CA ALA A 35 3.92 -13.00 1.72
C ALA A 35 5.33 -12.39 1.71
N ARG A 36 5.54 -11.27 1.00
CA ARG A 36 6.84 -10.61 0.80
C ARG A 36 7.92 -11.60 0.30
N ILE A 37 7.56 -12.39 -0.71
CA ILE A 37 8.44 -13.37 -1.35
C ILE A 37 8.70 -12.88 -2.77
N ARG A 38 9.95 -12.94 -3.26
CA ARG A 38 10.24 -12.63 -4.66
C ARG A 38 9.38 -13.48 -5.57
N ARG A 39 8.76 -12.89 -6.58
CA ARG A 39 7.85 -13.57 -7.51
C ARG A 39 8.48 -14.82 -8.14
N SER A 40 9.76 -14.77 -8.47
CA SER A 40 10.53 -15.92 -8.98
C SER A 40 10.64 -17.09 -8.00
N HIS A 41 10.49 -16.84 -6.70
CA HIS A 41 10.56 -17.86 -5.65
C HIS A 41 9.19 -18.48 -5.35
N VAL A 42 8.07 -17.79 -5.65
CA VAL A 42 6.72 -18.31 -5.38
C VAL A 42 6.49 -19.68 -6.00
N PRO A 43 6.80 -19.95 -7.30
CA PRO A 43 6.59 -21.27 -7.89
C PRO A 43 7.36 -22.39 -7.17
N ARG A 44 8.58 -22.12 -6.73
CA ARG A 44 9.40 -23.09 -5.98
C ARG A 44 8.79 -23.38 -4.61
N THR A 45 8.37 -22.33 -3.90
CA THR A 45 7.76 -22.46 -2.58
C THR A 45 6.43 -23.21 -2.65
N VAL A 46 5.57 -22.86 -3.60
CA VAL A 46 4.27 -23.52 -3.77
C VAL A 46 4.43 -24.98 -4.21
N LYS A 47 5.40 -25.27 -5.10
CA LYS A 47 5.71 -26.67 -5.48
C LYS A 47 6.18 -27.52 -4.27
N ALA A 48 6.94 -26.93 -3.35
CA ALA A 48 7.33 -27.63 -2.12
C ALA A 48 6.10 -27.93 -1.26
N LEU A 49 5.25 -26.94 -1.01
CA LEU A 49 4.00 -27.08 -0.26
C LEU A 49 3.01 -28.06 -0.92
N ALA A 50 2.99 -28.12 -2.26
CA ALA A 50 2.17 -29.08 -2.99
C ALA A 50 2.69 -30.54 -2.84
N ARG A 51 4.02 -30.73 -2.82
CA ARG A 51 4.63 -32.03 -2.55
C ARG A 51 4.35 -32.52 -1.12
N GLU A 52 4.27 -31.58 -0.18
CA GLU A 52 3.90 -31.84 1.22
C GLU A 52 2.38 -32.02 1.40
N GLY A 53 1.59 -31.86 0.33
CA GLY A 53 0.15 -32.01 0.34
C GLY A 53 -0.60 -30.86 1.03
N HIS A 54 0.02 -29.69 1.20
CA HIS A 54 -0.58 -28.53 1.88
C HIS A 54 -1.29 -27.56 0.95
N VAL A 55 -0.87 -27.52 -0.33
CA VAL A 55 -1.42 -26.59 -1.34
C VAL A 55 -1.75 -27.37 -2.61
N GLU A 56 -2.82 -27.00 -3.27
CA GLU A 56 -3.15 -27.46 -4.62
C GLU A 56 -3.13 -26.30 -5.61
N GLU A 57 -2.71 -26.59 -6.84
CA GLU A 57 -2.69 -25.65 -7.97
C GLU A 57 -3.84 -25.96 -8.92
N ARG A 58 -4.61 -24.94 -9.29
CA ARG A 58 -5.70 -25.03 -10.29
C ARG A 58 -5.52 -23.95 -11.33
N GLU A 59 -5.89 -24.22 -12.57
CA GLU A 59 -6.00 -23.19 -13.60
C GLU A 59 -7.40 -22.61 -13.61
N GLY A 60 -7.49 -21.29 -13.55
CA GLY A 60 -8.77 -20.60 -13.50
C GLY A 60 -8.67 -19.11 -13.85
N ARG A 61 -9.78 -18.41 -13.75
CA ARG A 61 -9.83 -16.95 -13.86
C ARG A 61 -9.93 -16.35 -12.47
N ALA A 62 -9.00 -15.49 -12.11
CA ALA A 62 -9.14 -14.67 -10.91
C ALA A 62 -10.14 -13.53 -11.19
N HIS A 63 -10.86 -13.12 -10.15
CA HIS A 63 -11.80 -12.00 -10.24
C HIS A 63 -11.10 -10.75 -10.80
N GLY A 64 -11.74 -10.10 -11.79
CA GLY A 64 -11.17 -8.92 -12.49
C GLY A 64 -10.12 -9.23 -13.56
N ARG A 65 -9.80 -10.50 -13.87
CA ARG A 65 -8.86 -10.88 -14.93
C ARG A 65 -9.53 -11.67 -16.06
N GLY A 66 -9.39 -11.17 -17.29
CA GLY A 66 -9.90 -11.87 -18.51
C GLY A 66 -9.11 -13.12 -18.90
N ARG A 67 -7.88 -13.31 -18.37
CA ARG A 67 -6.95 -14.37 -18.75
C ARG A 67 -6.90 -15.48 -17.70
N ARG A 68 -6.79 -16.75 -18.12
CA ARG A 68 -6.52 -17.86 -17.20
C ARG A 68 -5.17 -17.68 -16.54
N VAL A 69 -5.11 -17.93 -15.23
CA VAL A 69 -3.91 -17.85 -14.39
C VAL A 69 -3.89 -19.05 -13.44
N ARG A 70 -2.74 -19.33 -12.85
CA ARG A 70 -2.60 -20.33 -11.80
C ARG A 70 -3.12 -19.77 -10.49
N LEU A 71 -3.99 -20.54 -9.85
CA LEU A 71 -4.63 -20.25 -8.57
C LEU A 71 -4.17 -21.28 -7.56
N TYR A 72 -3.88 -20.86 -6.36
CA TYR A 72 -3.34 -21.72 -5.30
C TYR A 72 -4.30 -21.78 -4.12
N TYR A 73 -4.67 -22.99 -3.73
CA TYR A 73 -5.63 -23.26 -2.67
C TYR A 73 -5.00 -24.10 -1.57
N LEU A 74 -5.42 -23.88 -0.32
CA LEU A 74 -5.07 -24.80 0.75
C LEU A 74 -5.84 -26.13 0.57
N THR A 75 -5.18 -27.22 0.88
CA THR A 75 -5.84 -28.50 1.13
C THR A 75 -6.34 -28.55 2.58
N GLU A 76 -7.07 -29.61 2.97
CA GLU A 76 -7.42 -29.80 4.38
C GLU A 76 -6.18 -29.94 5.29
N SER A 77 -5.12 -30.59 4.80
CA SER A 77 -3.85 -30.68 5.51
C SER A 77 -3.19 -29.30 5.64
N GLY A 78 -3.18 -28.49 4.56
CA GLY A 78 -2.68 -27.13 4.58
C GLY A 78 -3.46 -26.24 5.51
N LEU A 79 -4.80 -26.39 5.55
CA LEU A 79 -5.67 -25.65 6.47
C LEU A 79 -5.35 -25.95 7.95
N ARG A 80 -5.17 -27.25 8.30
CA ARG A 80 -4.77 -27.63 9.65
C ARG A 80 -3.41 -27.02 10.01
N ARG A 81 -2.43 -27.15 9.12
CA ARG A 81 -1.08 -26.60 9.32
C ARG A 81 -1.11 -25.06 9.47
N ALA A 82 -1.86 -24.36 8.64
CA ALA A 82 -2.01 -22.91 8.72
C ALA A 82 -2.66 -22.47 10.06
N ARG A 83 -3.66 -23.19 10.54
CA ARG A 83 -4.29 -22.92 11.85
C ARG A 83 -3.36 -23.18 13.04
N GLU A 84 -2.51 -24.22 12.96
CA GLU A 84 -1.46 -24.45 13.96
C GLU A 84 -0.47 -23.31 14.01
N LEU A 85 -0.03 -22.80 12.84
CA LEU A 85 0.84 -21.63 12.73
C LEU A 85 0.20 -20.37 13.31
N VAL A 86 -1.08 -20.14 13.05
CA VAL A 86 -1.81 -19.02 13.65
C VAL A 86 -1.77 -19.09 15.17
N ARG A 87 -2.12 -20.24 15.77
CA ARG A 87 -2.10 -20.42 17.24
C ARG A 87 -0.72 -20.19 17.83
N ALA A 88 0.32 -20.71 17.16
CA ALA A 88 1.70 -20.53 17.63
C ALA A 88 2.15 -19.06 17.56
N LEU A 89 1.75 -18.34 16.49
CA LEU A 89 2.05 -16.92 16.34
C LEU A 89 1.26 -16.06 17.33
N GLU A 90 -0.02 -16.33 17.53
CA GLU A 90 -0.86 -15.57 18.48
C GLU A 90 -0.31 -15.61 19.90
N ALA A 91 0.25 -16.74 20.30
CA ALA A 91 0.85 -16.92 21.62
C ALA A 91 2.26 -16.32 21.76
N GLN A 92 2.88 -15.90 20.66
CA GLN A 92 4.26 -15.42 20.69
C GLN A 92 4.41 -14.09 21.42
N PRO A 93 5.38 -13.97 22.36
CA PRO A 93 5.66 -12.70 23.01
C PRO A 93 6.10 -11.62 22.02
N LEU A 94 5.62 -10.40 22.24
CA LEU A 94 5.91 -9.21 21.45
C LEU A 94 6.20 -8.04 22.38
N VAL A 95 7.19 -7.25 22.04
CA VAL A 95 7.47 -5.96 22.69
C VAL A 95 6.97 -4.85 21.74
N ALA A 96 5.84 -4.25 22.10
CA ALA A 96 5.30 -3.07 21.42
C ALA A 96 5.70 -1.78 22.16
N ASP A 97 5.45 -0.62 21.57
CA ASP A 97 5.74 0.67 22.21
C ASP A 97 4.96 0.87 23.51
N ALA A 98 3.77 0.28 23.61
CA ALA A 98 2.94 0.28 24.83
C ALA A 98 3.39 -0.74 25.90
N GLY A 99 4.43 -1.53 25.64
CA GLY A 99 4.95 -2.56 26.55
C GLY A 99 4.84 -3.99 26.02
N PRO A 100 5.16 -4.97 26.86
CA PRO A 100 5.11 -6.39 26.48
C PRO A 100 3.66 -6.87 26.29
N THR A 101 3.43 -7.62 25.22
CA THR A 101 2.12 -8.20 24.84
C THR A 101 2.35 -9.50 24.06
N THR A 102 1.29 -10.08 23.48
CA THR A 102 1.42 -11.17 22.51
C THR A 102 1.13 -10.67 21.10
N LEU A 103 1.69 -11.36 20.09
CA LEU A 103 1.51 -11.00 18.69
C LEU A 103 0.04 -11.03 18.30
N GLY A 104 -0.74 -12.01 18.80
CA GLY A 104 -2.18 -12.11 18.56
C GLY A 104 -2.97 -10.98 19.21
N ALA A 105 -2.70 -10.65 20.46
CA ALA A 105 -3.36 -9.55 21.17
C ALA A 105 -3.08 -8.21 20.48
N PHE A 106 -1.83 -7.99 20.07
CA PHE A 106 -1.44 -6.79 19.35
C PHE A 106 -2.10 -6.70 17.96
N ALA A 107 -2.09 -7.79 17.18
CA ALA A 107 -2.73 -7.82 15.86
C ALA A 107 -4.22 -7.49 15.94
N LYS A 108 -4.91 -8.05 16.93
CA LYS A 108 -6.33 -7.79 17.20
C LYS A 108 -6.57 -6.33 17.59
N ALA A 109 -5.79 -5.81 18.54
CA ALA A 109 -5.91 -4.42 18.98
C ALA A 109 -5.59 -3.42 17.86
N ALA A 110 -4.60 -3.73 17.02
CA ALA A 110 -4.22 -2.89 15.88
C ALA A 110 -5.13 -3.06 14.63
N GLY A 111 -6.10 -3.98 14.65
CA GLY A 111 -6.95 -4.29 13.50
C GLY A 111 -6.18 -4.77 12.26
N ARG A 112 -5.00 -5.41 12.46
CA ARG A 112 -4.10 -5.81 11.38
C ARG A 112 -4.05 -7.32 11.21
N PRO A 113 -3.88 -7.83 9.97
CA PRO A 113 -3.66 -9.24 9.74
C PRO A 113 -2.45 -9.76 10.54
N LEU A 114 -2.59 -10.95 11.11
CA LEU A 114 -1.53 -11.57 11.92
C LEU A 114 -0.21 -11.71 11.16
N LEU A 115 -0.28 -12.06 9.87
CA LEU A 115 0.89 -12.15 9.00
C LEU A 115 1.63 -10.81 8.88
N ASP A 116 0.90 -9.71 8.69
CA ASP A 116 1.50 -8.37 8.56
C ASP A 116 2.23 -7.96 9.84
N VAL A 117 1.64 -8.25 10.99
CA VAL A 117 2.27 -7.99 12.29
C VAL A 117 3.50 -8.88 12.47
N ALA A 118 3.40 -10.18 12.17
CA ALA A 118 4.51 -11.11 12.28
C ALA A 118 5.71 -10.73 11.39
N LEU A 119 5.44 -10.22 10.18
CA LEU A 119 6.48 -9.74 9.26
C LEU A 119 7.12 -8.40 9.68
N ALA A 120 6.53 -7.73 10.66
CA ALA A 120 7.03 -6.47 11.20
C ALA A 120 7.75 -6.62 12.56
N VAL A 121 7.93 -7.86 13.05
CA VAL A 121 8.69 -8.16 14.29
C VAL A 121 10.14 -8.44 13.94
N ASP A 122 11.07 -7.81 14.65
CA ASP A 122 12.50 -8.04 14.49
C ASP A 122 13.00 -9.29 15.26
N GLU A 123 14.28 -9.61 15.10
CA GLU A 123 14.91 -10.76 15.75
C GLU A 123 14.87 -10.70 17.30
N SER A 124 14.73 -9.51 17.86
CA SER A 124 14.62 -9.31 19.31
C SER A 124 13.18 -9.44 19.83
N GLY A 125 12.20 -9.78 18.98
CA GLY A 125 10.79 -9.87 19.34
C GLY A 125 10.10 -8.51 19.50
N ARG A 126 10.72 -7.41 19.03
CA ARG A 126 10.13 -6.08 19.09
C ARG A 126 9.36 -5.78 17.82
N TYR A 127 8.15 -5.26 17.98
CA TYR A 127 7.35 -4.78 16.86
C TYR A 127 7.93 -3.49 16.29
N ARG A 128 8.25 -3.50 15.02
CA ARG A 128 8.79 -2.37 14.28
C ARG A 128 7.80 -1.77 13.28
N GLY A 129 6.55 -2.18 13.34
CA GLY A 129 5.50 -1.81 12.37
C GLY A 129 4.79 -0.48 12.64
N GLY A 130 5.33 0.37 13.51
CA GLY A 130 4.90 1.77 13.63
C GLY A 130 5.97 2.75 13.14
N ALA A 131 7.24 2.32 13.07
CA ALA A 131 8.37 3.17 12.75
C ALA A 131 9.36 2.56 11.74
N ARG A 132 9.17 1.32 11.31
CA ARG A 132 10.04 0.70 10.29
C ARG A 132 9.25 -0.27 9.44
N GLU A 133 8.81 0.21 8.29
CA GLU A 133 8.85 -0.65 7.12
C GLU A 133 10.32 -1.04 6.95
N ALA A 134 10.62 -2.32 7.20
CA ALA A 134 11.91 -2.88 6.86
C ALA A 134 12.13 -2.61 5.36
N GLY A 135 13.07 -1.71 5.05
CA GLY A 135 13.42 -1.40 3.68
C GLY A 135 12.35 -0.59 2.93
N LEU A 136 11.95 0.58 3.46
CA LEU A 136 11.69 1.65 2.51
C LEU A 136 12.99 1.79 1.74
N PRO A 137 12.99 1.60 0.41
CA PRO A 137 14.14 1.95 -0.40
C PRO A 137 14.55 3.36 0.01
N ALA A 138 15.84 3.66 -0.05
CA ALA A 138 16.34 4.95 0.40
C ALA A 138 15.42 6.03 -0.15
N PHE A 139 14.66 6.70 0.74
CA PHE A 139 13.75 7.76 0.33
C PHE A 139 14.62 8.94 -0.10
N LEU A 140 14.85 9.00 -1.39
CA LEU A 140 15.74 9.96 -2.02
C LEU A 140 14.96 11.13 -2.58
N GLY A 141 15.53 12.31 -2.46
CA GLY A 141 14.94 13.52 -2.99
C GLY A 141 13.64 13.94 -2.29
N ARG A 142 12.75 14.51 -3.06
CA ARG A 142 11.40 14.91 -2.63
C ARG A 142 11.36 15.91 -1.47
N ARG A 143 12.40 16.73 -1.32
CA ARG A 143 12.48 17.71 -0.22
C ARG A 143 11.40 18.77 -0.36
N ASP A 144 11.17 19.25 -1.57
CA ASP A 144 10.19 20.29 -1.85
C ASP A 144 8.75 19.78 -1.72
N GLU A 145 8.52 18.56 -2.19
CA GLU A 145 7.20 17.91 -2.04
C GLU A 145 6.89 17.62 -0.57
N LEU A 146 7.88 17.16 0.21
CA LEU A 146 7.70 16.98 1.66
C LEU A 146 7.48 18.31 2.37
N ALA A 147 8.19 19.36 2.01
CA ALA A 147 7.99 20.69 2.57
C ALA A 147 6.59 21.23 2.25
N SER A 148 6.14 21.06 1.00
CA SER A 148 4.79 21.46 0.56
C SER A 148 3.71 20.69 1.32
N LEU A 149 3.86 19.38 1.51
CA LEU A 149 2.93 18.57 2.29
C LEU A 149 2.94 18.92 3.78
N ALA A 150 4.09 19.24 4.36
CA ALA A 150 4.20 19.69 5.75
C ALA A 150 3.51 21.03 5.95
N ALA A 151 3.72 21.99 5.05
CA ALA A 151 3.04 23.29 5.05
C ALA A 151 1.52 23.13 4.90
N TRP A 152 1.07 22.27 3.97
CA TRP A 152 -0.34 21.95 3.82
C TRP A 152 -0.94 21.36 5.11
N LEU A 153 -0.23 20.44 5.75
CA LEU A 153 -0.72 19.78 6.96
C LEU A 153 -0.93 20.78 8.10
N SER A 154 -0.11 21.85 8.19
CA SER A 154 -0.24 22.91 9.18
C SER A 154 -1.37 23.87 8.84
N ASP A 155 -1.30 24.52 7.68
CA ASP A 155 -2.13 25.68 7.37
C ASP A 155 -2.92 25.58 6.05
N GLY A 156 -2.76 24.48 5.32
CA GLY A 156 -3.41 24.28 4.01
C GLY A 156 -4.90 24.01 4.09
N PRO A 157 -5.56 23.87 2.93
CA PRO A 157 -6.98 23.52 2.86
C PRO A 157 -7.28 22.14 3.44
N PRO A 158 -8.54 21.77 3.67
CA PRO A 158 -8.93 20.48 4.21
C PRO A 158 -8.46 19.30 3.36
N PHE A 159 -8.40 19.47 2.04
CA PHE A 159 -7.99 18.42 1.10
C PHE A 159 -6.62 18.69 0.48
N MET A 160 -5.82 17.62 0.38
CA MET A 160 -4.63 17.53 -0.47
C MET A 160 -4.77 16.33 -1.39
N VAL A 161 -4.57 16.52 -2.66
CA VAL A 161 -4.50 15.45 -3.64
C VAL A 161 -3.07 15.35 -4.19
N VAL A 162 -2.43 14.21 -4.00
CA VAL A 162 -1.11 13.93 -4.57
C VAL A 162 -1.29 13.09 -5.82
N PHE A 163 -1.05 13.71 -6.96
CA PHE A 163 -1.08 13.05 -8.26
C PHE A 163 0.26 12.46 -8.63
N GLY A 164 0.23 11.40 -9.41
CA GLY A 164 1.43 10.84 -10.05
C GLY A 164 1.16 9.48 -10.67
N GLY A 165 1.95 9.10 -11.64
CA GLY A 165 1.90 7.78 -12.27
C GLY A 165 2.14 6.64 -11.28
N GLN A 166 1.88 5.43 -11.71
CA GLN A 166 2.22 4.24 -10.93
C GLN A 166 3.74 4.18 -10.70
N GLY A 167 4.15 3.88 -9.47
CA GLY A 167 5.58 3.77 -9.12
C GLY A 167 6.29 5.10 -8.84
N MET A 168 5.59 6.25 -8.91
CA MET A 168 6.18 7.58 -8.64
C MET A 168 6.45 7.86 -7.15
N GLY A 169 6.09 6.96 -6.25
CA GLY A 169 6.42 7.08 -4.83
C GLY A 169 5.40 7.84 -3.98
N LYS A 170 4.14 7.99 -4.42
CA LYS A 170 3.07 8.67 -3.64
C LYS A 170 2.91 8.12 -2.23
N THR A 171 2.77 6.81 -2.12
CA THR A 171 2.64 6.09 -0.85
C THR A 171 3.87 6.31 0.04
N ALA A 172 5.08 6.22 -0.53
CA ALA A 172 6.33 6.44 0.20
C ALA A 172 6.43 7.89 0.71
N LEU A 173 6.02 8.87 -0.10
CA LEU A 173 5.99 10.28 0.27
C LEU A 173 5.02 10.54 1.43
N ALA A 174 3.79 10.02 1.36
CA ALA A 174 2.79 10.17 2.43
C ALA A 174 3.27 9.52 3.74
N ARG A 175 3.84 8.33 3.68
CA ARG A 175 4.42 7.66 4.86
C ARG A 175 5.59 8.43 5.45
N ARG A 176 6.43 9.02 4.60
CA ARG A 176 7.54 9.87 5.06
C ARG A 176 7.05 11.16 5.72
N LEU A 177 5.98 11.75 5.23
CA LEU A 177 5.29 12.87 5.90
C LEU A 177 4.85 12.47 7.31
N LEU A 178 4.14 11.36 7.44
CA LEU A 178 3.60 10.88 8.72
C LEU A 178 4.71 10.55 9.74
N GLN A 179 5.88 10.11 9.29
CA GLN A 179 7.04 9.90 10.16
C GLN A 179 7.62 11.20 10.71
N ARG A 180 7.59 12.29 9.93
CA ARG A 180 8.17 13.58 10.30
C ARG A 180 7.21 14.49 11.05
N ALA A 181 5.93 14.35 10.80
CA ALA A 181 4.86 15.13 11.41
C ALA A 181 3.81 14.15 11.98
N PRO A 182 4.07 13.53 13.14
CA PRO A 182 3.18 12.55 13.73
C PRO A 182 1.86 13.20 14.10
N ARG A 183 0.79 12.76 13.45
CA ARG A 183 -0.60 13.17 13.67
C ARG A 183 -1.44 11.90 13.71
N PRO A 184 -2.49 11.81 14.54
CA PRO A 184 -3.42 10.70 14.47
C PRO A 184 -4.01 10.58 13.07
N TYR A 185 -3.90 9.40 12.45
CA TYR A 185 -4.39 9.18 11.10
C TYR A 185 -5.11 7.84 10.94
N ALA A 186 -6.10 7.81 10.05
CA ALA A 186 -6.64 6.60 9.48
C ALA A 186 -6.12 6.44 8.05
N TRP A 187 -5.70 5.24 7.69
CA TRP A 187 -5.23 4.91 6.33
C TRP A 187 -6.14 3.86 5.71
N LYS A 188 -6.67 4.16 4.53
CA LYS A 188 -7.48 3.25 3.74
C LYS A 188 -6.90 3.10 2.33
N ASP A 189 -6.51 1.88 1.99
CA ASP A 189 -6.19 1.52 0.61
C ASP A 189 -7.50 1.32 -0.16
N LEU A 190 -7.71 2.12 -1.19
CA LEU A 190 -8.89 2.04 -2.06
C LEU A 190 -8.72 0.90 -3.07
N ARG A 191 -9.78 0.12 -3.25
CA ARG A 191 -9.83 -1.03 -4.15
C ARG A 191 -11.05 -0.93 -5.07
N ALA A 192 -11.00 -1.59 -6.21
CA ALA A 192 -12.08 -1.57 -7.20
C ALA A 192 -13.46 -2.02 -6.66
N GLY A 193 -13.49 -2.84 -5.61
CA GLY A 193 -14.73 -3.29 -4.96
C GLY A 193 -15.17 -2.49 -3.73
N ASP A 194 -14.48 -1.38 -3.42
CA ASP A 194 -14.87 -0.55 -2.28
C ASP A 194 -16.16 0.22 -2.56
N THR A 195 -16.93 0.43 -1.50
CA THR A 195 -18.16 1.23 -1.44
C THR A 195 -18.02 2.29 -0.35
N ALA A 196 -18.93 3.25 -0.32
CA ALA A 196 -18.98 4.22 0.78
C ALA A 196 -19.08 3.52 2.15
N ALA A 197 -19.84 2.44 2.23
CA ALA A 197 -19.98 1.64 3.44
C ALA A 197 -18.65 1.04 3.89
N THR A 198 -17.82 0.53 2.97
CA THR A 198 -16.49 -0.02 3.31
C THR A 198 -15.52 1.08 3.79
N ILE A 199 -15.65 2.31 3.28
CA ILE A 199 -14.87 3.45 3.75
C ILE A 199 -15.29 3.84 5.17
N PHE A 200 -16.58 3.99 5.44
CA PHE A 200 -17.07 4.29 6.79
C PHE A 200 -16.63 3.22 7.79
N ALA A 201 -16.77 1.94 7.44
CA ALA A 201 -16.34 0.83 8.28
C ALA A 201 -14.82 0.83 8.56
N ALA A 202 -14.00 1.34 7.63
CA ALA A 202 -12.56 1.47 7.84
C ALA A 202 -12.18 2.66 8.74
N ILE A 203 -12.97 3.74 8.74
CA ILE A 203 -12.71 4.95 9.54
C ILE A 203 -13.27 4.81 10.97
N ALA A 204 -14.42 4.15 11.14
CA ALA A 204 -15.13 4.07 12.40
C ALA A 204 -14.28 3.57 13.58
N PRO A 205 -13.50 2.47 13.48
CA PRO A 205 -12.65 1.99 14.58
C PRO A 205 -11.61 3.02 15.01
N PHE A 206 -11.01 3.72 14.06
CA PHE A 206 -10.02 4.77 14.33
C PHE A 206 -10.63 5.93 15.15
N LEU A 207 -11.87 6.32 14.86
CA LEU A 207 -12.58 7.36 15.61
C LEU A 207 -13.03 6.83 16.98
N GLU A 208 -13.52 5.59 17.05
CA GLU A 208 -13.97 4.95 18.30
C GLU A 208 -12.84 4.82 19.32
N GLU A 209 -11.62 4.45 18.89
CA GLU A 209 -10.41 4.43 19.74
C GLU A 209 -10.09 5.81 20.34
N ARG A 210 -10.64 6.89 19.79
CA ARG A 210 -10.46 8.27 20.23
C ARG A 210 -11.68 8.83 20.99
N GLY A 211 -12.54 7.93 21.43
CA GLY A 211 -13.76 8.28 22.17
C GLY A 211 -14.85 8.93 21.33
N ARG A 212 -14.85 8.65 20.00
CA ARG A 212 -15.79 9.18 19.02
C ARG A 212 -16.54 8.04 18.38
N SER A 213 -17.64 7.67 18.97
CA SER A 213 -18.38 6.44 18.65
C SER A 213 -19.59 6.66 17.74
N ARG A 214 -19.93 7.92 17.40
CA ARG A 214 -21.17 8.22 16.66
C ARG A 214 -21.23 7.53 15.31
N LEU A 215 -20.11 7.53 14.56
CA LEU A 215 -20.05 6.82 13.27
C LEU A 215 -20.23 5.31 13.47
N ALA A 216 -19.54 4.71 14.43
CA ALA A 216 -19.67 3.29 14.73
C ALA A 216 -21.09 2.91 15.20
N GLU A 217 -21.74 3.78 15.96
CA GLU A 217 -23.13 3.63 16.40
C GLU A 217 -24.11 3.75 15.23
N ALA A 218 -23.93 4.74 14.36
CA ALA A 218 -24.75 4.91 13.16
C ALA A 218 -24.66 3.68 12.24
N LEU A 219 -23.45 3.15 12.01
CA LEU A 219 -23.27 1.93 11.22
C LEU A 219 -23.93 0.71 11.85
N ARG A 220 -23.94 0.59 13.18
CA ARG A 220 -24.60 -0.52 13.90
C ARG A 220 -26.14 -0.41 13.89
N SER A 221 -26.66 0.80 13.94
CA SER A 221 -28.10 1.08 13.96
C SER A 221 -28.73 1.20 12.58
N GLY A 222 -27.92 1.29 11.50
CA GLY A 222 -28.40 1.54 10.14
C GLY A 222 -28.84 3.00 9.90
N ALA A 223 -28.40 3.95 10.75
CA ALA A 223 -28.63 5.38 10.56
C ALA A 223 -27.70 5.96 9.48
N ASP A 224 -28.02 7.19 9.00
CA ASP A 224 -27.15 7.89 8.03
C ASP A 224 -25.76 8.14 8.66
N PRO A 225 -24.68 7.63 8.08
CA PRO A 225 -23.33 7.75 8.61
C PRO A 225 -22.73 9.16 8.43
N TRP A 226 -23.29 10.00 7.58
CA TRP A 226 -22.68 11.29 7.24
C TRP A 226 -22.70 12.31 8.38
N ASP A 227 -23.85 12.47 9.05
CA ASP A 227 -23.99 13.38 10.18
C ASP A 227 -23.16 12.89 11.37
N ALA A 228 -23.11 11.57 11.56
CA ALA A 228 -22.27 10.95 12.57
C ALA A 228 -20.79 11.15 12.30
N LEU A 229 -20.33 10.98 11.05
CA LEU A 229 -18.95 11.27 10.63
C LEU A 229 -18.61 12.74 10.85
N ALA A 230 -19.48 13.66 10.43
CA ALA A 230 -19.27 15.10 10.63
C ALA A 230 -19.13 15.45 12.12
N ALA A 231 -19.97 14.90 12.97
CA ALA A 231 -19.89 15.10 14.41
C ALA A 231 -18.62 14.51 15.03
N ASP A 232 -18.17 13.35 14.56
CA ASP A 232 -16.94 12.72 15.02
C ASP A 232 -15.68 13.43 14.49
N LEU A 233 -15.73 14.09 13.35
CA LEU A 233 -14.65 14.89 12.77
C LEU A 233 -14.63 16.35 13.27
N ALA A 234 -15.62 16.79 14.02
CA ALA A 234 -15.72 18.16 14.55
C ALA A 234 -14.71 18.50 15.67
N GLY A 235 -13.90 17.56 16.10
CA GLY A 235 -12.95 17.74 17.19
C GLY A 235 -11.48 17.89 16.77
N PRO A 236 -10.54 17.35 17.56
CA PRO A 236 -9.11 17.57 17.38
C PRO A 236 -8.60 17.08 16.02
N GLU A 237 -7.39 17.51 15.74
CA GLU A 237 -6.67 17.23 14.49
C GLU A 237 -6.61 15.74 14.16
N VAL A 238 -7.22 15.36 13.05
CA VAL A 238 -7.16 14.03 12.47
C VAL A 238 -6.78 14.10 11.00
N LEU A 239 -6.12 13.08 10.50
CA LEU A 239 -5.77 12.94 9.10
C LEU A 239 -6.39 11.65 8.55
N LEU A 240 -7.18 11.77 7.50
CA LEU A 240 -7.67 10.63 6.73
C LEU A 240 -6.81 10.49 5.47
N VAL A 241 -6.18 9.35 5.30
CA VAL A 241 -5.34 9.04 4.13
C VAL A 241 -6.03 7.99 3.28
N PHE A 242 -6.23 8.30 2.01
CA PHE A 242 -6.80 7.39 1.02
C PHE A 242 -5.76 7.12 -0.06
N ASP A 243 -5.25 5.89 -0.12
CA ASP A 243 -4.26 5.49 -1.12
C ASP A 243 -4.91 4.67 -2.24
N GLY A 244 -4.39 4.82 -3.46
CA GLY A 244 -4.86 4.07 -4.61
C GLY A 244 -6.09 4.65 -5.32
N TYR A 245 -6.38 5.96 -5.15
CA TYR A 245 -7.44 6.59 -5.92
C TYR A 245 -7.06 6.60 -7.42
N GLY A 246 -7.79 5.84 -8.20
CA GLY A 246 -7.57 5.68 -9.65
C GLY A 246 -8.88 5.48 -10.38
N ASP A 247 -9.04 4.35 -11.03
CA ASP A 247 -10.32 3.94 -11.63
C ASP A 247 -11.25 3.40 -10.54
N VAL A 248 -11.97 4.31 -9.88
CA VAL A 248 -12.89 4.02 -8.77
C VAL A 248 -14.35 4.12 -9.24
N PRO A 249 -15.29 3.35 -8.63
CA PRO A 249 -16.72 3.46 -8.89
C PRO A 249 -17.26 4.87 -8.63
N GLU A 250 -18.35 5.26 -9.29
CA GLU A 250 -18.98 6.57 -9.12
C GLU A 250 -19.42 6.81 -7.66
N GLU A 251 -19.82 5.78 -6.94
CA GLU A 251 -20.14 5.85 -5.51
C GLU A 251 -18.98 6.41 -4.68
N ILE A 252 -17.76 6.01 -5.00
CA ILE A 252 -16.55 6.52 -4.33
C ILE A 252 -16.27 7.97 -4.72
N VAL A 253 -16.49 8.33 -5.97
CA VAL A 253 -16.38 9.73 -6.41
C VAL A 253 -17.35 10.61 -5.64
N GLU A 254 -18.60 10.16 -5.50
CA GLU A 254 -19.65 10.90 -4.77
C GLU A 254 -19.34 10.98 -3.27
N PHE A 255 -18.76 9.91 -2.68
CA PHE A 255 -18.24 9.97 -1.31
C PHE A 255 -17.25 11.12 -1.13
N PHE A 256 -16.27 11.27 -2.03
CA PHE A 256 -15.29 12.35 -1.95
C PHE A 256 -15.88 13.73 -2.27
N ARG A 257 -16.92 13.84 -3.09
CA ARG A 257 -17.65 15.09 -3.31
C ARG A 257 -18.39 15.56 -2.05
N ARG A 258 -18.95 14.63 -1.30
CA ARG A 258 -19.70 14.92 -0.07
C ARG A 258 -18.79 15.10 1.14
N LEU A 259 -17.63 14.45 1.18
CA LEU A 259 -16.73 14.46 2.34
C LEU A 259 -16.33 15.87 2.84
N PRO A 260 -16.09 16.89 1.99
CA PRO A 260 -15.77 18.25 2.45
C PRO A 260 -16.80 18.84 3.40
N SER A 261 -18.08 18.56 3.21
CA SER A 261 -19.15 19.05 4.07
C SER A 261 -19.14 18.45 5.48
N ALA A 262 -18.48 17.29 5.66
CA ALA A 262 -18.34 16.63 6.95
C ALA A 262 -17.05 17.02 7.69
N LEU A 263 -16.12 17.76 7.04
CA LEU A 263 -14.84 18.10 7.63
C LEU A 263 -14.91 19.38 8.46
N SER A 264 -14.32 19.34 9.65
CA SER A 264 -13.94 20.54 10.40
C SER A 264 -12.63 21.13 9.85
N ARG A 265 -12.30 22.36 10.26
CA ARG A 265 -10.99 22.96 9.91
C ARG A 265 -9.78 22.16 10.41
N ALA A 266 -9.95 21.38 11.48
CA ALA A 266 -8.90 20.60 12.09
C ALA A 266 -8.71 19.23 11.41
N ALA A 267 -9.73 18.73 10.70
CA ALA A 267 -9.66 17.46 9.96
C ALA A 267 -9.05 17.69 8.58
N LYS A 268 -8.08 16.86 8.22
CA LYS A 268 -7.40 16.90 6.92
C LYS A 268 -7.61 15.59 6.18
N VAL A 269 -7.66 15.66 4.86
CA VAL A 269 -7.78 14.51 3.96
C VAL A 269 -6.65 14.55 2.95
N LEU A 270 -5.89 13.45 2.88
CA LEU A 270 -4.84 13.22 1.89
C LEU A 270 -5.29 12.12 0.94
N VAL A 271 -5.42 12.43 -0.33
CA VAL A 271 -5.76 11.47 -1.39
C VAL A 271 -4.55 11.24 -2.28
N LEU A 272 -4.10 9.98 -2.38
CA LEU A 272 -3.03 9.59 -3.28
C LEU A 272 -3.64 9.05 -4.58
N ALA A 273 -3.65 9.91 -5.59
CA ALA A 273 -4.35 9.67 -6.84
C ALA A 273 -3.41 9.23 -7.96
N GLN A 274 -3.86 8.27 -8.77
CA GLN A 274 -3.18 7.91 -9.99
C GLN A 274 -3.47 8.95 -11.07
N GLU A 275 -2.43 9.51 -11.66
CA GLU A 275 -2.56 10.37 -12.82
C GLU A 275 -2.87 9.50 -14.04
N THR A 276 -4.14 9.53 -14.48
CA THR A 276 -4.61 8.83 -15.67
C THR A 276 -5.18 9.87 -16.64
N THR A 277 -4.80 9.79 -17.91
CA THR A 277 -5.44 10.60 -18.95
C THR A 277 -6.76 9.93 -19.37
N PRO A 278 -7.86 10.68 -19.46
CA PRO A 278 -8.03 12.14 -19.35
C PRO A 278 -8.48 12.61 -17.96
N SER A 279 -8.45 11.82 -16.94
CA SER A 279 -9.18 12.11 -15.73
C SER A 279 -8.30 12.50 -14.56
N TYR A 280 -8.35 13.73 -14.21
CA TYR A 280 -8.20 14.22 -12.86
C TYR A 280 -9.21 13.56 -11.91
N CYS A 281 -9.01 13.73 -10.60
CA CYS A 281 -10.01 13.31 -9.63
C CYS A 281 -11.37 13.94 -9.98
N ARG A 282 -12.35 13.10 -10.26
CA ARG A 282 -13.70 13.52 -10.65
C ARG A 282 -14.49 14.16 -9.50
N PHE A 283 -13.96 14.17 -8.27
CA PHE A 283 -14.63 14.73 -7.10
C PHE A 283 -14.37 16.23 -6.86
N HIS A 284 -13.40 16.84 -7.52
CA HIS A 284 -13.14 18.27 -7.46
C HIS A 284 -12.83 18.84 -8.86
N ASP A 285 -12.93 20.13 -9.00
CA ASP A 285 -12.66 20.86 -10.21
C ASP A 285 -11.61 21.97 -9.97
N ARG A 286 -11.25 22.68 -11.02
CA ARG A 286 -10.31 23.79 -10.96
C ARG A 286 -10.77 24.91 -10.02
N ARG A 287 -12.08 25.14 -9.90
CA ARG A 287 -12.63 26.16 -9.01
C ARG A 287 -12.36 25.82 -7.54
N ALA A 288 -12.45 24.53 -7.17
CA ALA A 288 -12.14 24.09 -5.82
C ALA A 288 -10.67 24.32 -5.45
N VAL A 289 -9.77 24.21 -6.42
CA VAL A 289 -8.34 24.53 -6.24
C VAL A 289 -8.11 26.03 -6.15
N GLU A 290 -8.67 26.81 -7.07
CA GLU A 290 -8.56 28.29 -7.11
C GLU A 290 -9.16 28.97 -5.88
N SER A 291 -10.23 28.41 -5.32
CA SER A 291 -10.88 28.87 -4.09
C SER A 291 -10.20 28.41 -2.79
N GLY A 292 -9.12 27.61 -2.89
CA GLY A 292 -8.38 27.12 -1.74
C GLY A 292 -9.12 26.06 -0.91
N HIS A 293 -10.05 25.31 -1.49
CA HIS A 293 -10.71 24.19 -0.82
C HIS A 293 -9.91 22.88 -0.99
N VAL A 294 -9.18 22.76 -2.09
CA VAL A 294 -8.35 21.60 -2.42
C VAL A 294 -6.95 22.09 -2.81
N ALA A 295 -5.92 21.47 -2.27
CA ALA A 295 -4.55 21.63 -2.76
C ALA A 295 -4.16 20.43 -3.62
N GLU A 296 -3.35 20.65 -4.63
CA GLU A 296 -2.83 19.62 -5.52
C GLU A 296 -1.30 19.59 -5.49
N LEU A 297 -0.74 18.39 -5.51
CA LEU A 297 0.69 18.16 -5.65
C LEU A 297 0.93 17.11 -6.73
N HIS A 298 1.62 17.51 -7.81
CA HIS A 298 1.93 16.61 -8.92
C HIS A 298 3.34 16.06 -8.78
N LEU A 299 3.46 14.74 -8.53
CA LEU A 299 4.76 14.08 -8.46
C LEU A 299 5.32 13.81 -9.86
N ARG A 300 6.46 14.40 -10.11
CA ARG A 300 7.28 14.09 -11.29
C ARG A 300 8.27 12.96 -10.94
N GLY A 301 8.98 12.43 -11.92
CA GLY A 301 10.10 11.52 -11.67
C GLY A 301 11.22 12.19 -10.86
N LEU A 302 12.10 11.40 -10.30
CA LEU A 302 13.33 11.87 -9.68
C LEU A 302 14.19 12.60 -10.73
N THR A 303 15.01 13.52 -10.27
CA THR A 303 16.01 14.16 -11.14
C THR A 303 17.06 13.15 -11.61
N MET A 304 17.91 13.52 -12.55
CA MET A 304 18.96 12.65 -13.04
C MET A 304 19.97 12.31 -11.93
N GLU A 305 20.30 13.28 -11.07
CA GLU A 305 21.20 13.06 -9.94
C GLU A 305 20.58 12.13 -8.88
N GLU A 306 19.32 12.36 -8.52
CA GLU A 306 18.60 11.46 -7.62
C GLU A 306 18.42 10.05 -8.20
N SER A 307 18.29 9.96 -9.53
CA SER A 307 18.23 8.67 -10.24
C SER A 307 19.55 7.93 -10.16
N ARG A 308 20.70 8.63 -10.28
CA ARG A 308 22.04 8.07 -10.08
C ARG A 308 22.21 7.51 -8.67
N GLU A 309 21.80 8.30 -7.68
CA GLU A 309 21.87 7.89 -6.27
C GLU A 309 21.01 6.66 -6.00
N LEU A 310 19.76 6.60 -6.54
CA LEU A 310 18.88 5.46 -6.37
C LEU A 310 19.39 4.19 -7.05
N LEU A 311 20.05 4.32 -8.20
CA LEU A 311 20.70 3.20 -8.90
C LEU A 311 21.87 2.62 -8.08
N GLY A 312 22.44 3.40 -7.14
CA GLY A 312 23.52 2.94 -6.27
C GLY A 312 24.86 2.70 -7.00
N ASN A 313 25.01 3.20 -8.23
CA ASN A 313 26.25 3.12 -9.00
C ASN A 313 26.83 4.53 -9.23
N PRO A 314 27.72 5.01 -8.34
CA PRO A 314 28.30 6.35 -8.48
C PRO A 314 29.22 6.51 -9.71
N ARG A 315 29.70 5.39 -10.27
CA ARG A 315 30.59 5.38 -11.46
C ARG A 315 29.84 5.10 -12.77
N ILE A 316 28.50 5.13 -12.75
CA ILE A 316 27.73 4.92 -13.98
C ILE A 316 28.11 5.98 -15.02
N ALA A 317 28.40 5.54 -16.26
CA ALA A 317 28.72 6.45 -17.33
C ALA A 317 27.56 7.42 -17.59
N GLU A 318 27.87 8.70 -17.82
CA GLU A 318 26.88 9.77 -17.98
C GLU A 318 25.87 9.46 -19.10
N GLU A 319 26.34 8.91 -20.21
CA GLU A 319 25.47 8.53 -21.32
C GLU A 319 24.55 7.34 -20.98
N ALA A 320 25.04 6.39 -20.21
CA ALA A 320 24.24 5.26 -19.72
C ALA A 320 23.15 5.73 -18.76
N LEU A 321 23.49 6.62 -17.81
CA LEU A 321 22.54 7.25 -16.92
C LEU A 321 21.48 8.06 -17.68
N ARG A 322 21.91 8.87 -18.65
CA ARG A 322 20.98 9.64 -19.52
C ARG A 322 20.03 8.73 -20.27
N ARG A 323 20.48 7.59 -20.76
CA ARG A 323 19.64 6.60 -21.45
C ARG A 323 18.61 5.98 -20.51
N ILE A 324 19.03 5.56 -19.31
CA ILE A 324 18.11 5.07 -18.28
C ILE A 324 17.07 6.15 -17.93
N TYR A 325 17.51 7.38 -17.73
CA TYR A 325 16.63 8.50 -17.37
C TYR A 325 15.61 8.81 -18.46
N LEU A 326 16.01 8.83 -19.73
CA LEU A 326 15.13 9.10 -20.85
C LEU A 326 14.01 8.06 -20.99
N LEU A 327 14.29 6.79 -20.72
CA LEU A 327 13.31 5.71 -20.77
C LEU A 327 12.43 5.69 -19.53
N THR A 328 13.00 5.80 -18.35
CA THR A 328 12.28 5.68 -17.07
C THR A 328 11.60 6.97 -16.66
N LYS A 329 12.01 8.12 -17.20
CA LYS A 329 11.60 9.47 -16.77
C LYS A 329 11.81 9.70 -15.27
N GLY A 330 12.83 9.05 -14.69
CA GLY A 330 13.10 9.11 -13.26
C GLY A 330 12.07 8.40 -12.37
N CYS A 331 11.29 7.47 -12.90
CA CYS A 331 10.32 6.71 -12.10
C CYS A 331 11.03 5.84 -11.05
N PRO A 332 10.84 6.08 -9.74
CA PRO A 332 11.54 5.36 -8.68
C PRO A 332 11.40 3.85 -8.79
N LEU A 333 10.19 3.34 -9.06
CA LEU A 333 9.94 1.91 -9.20
C LEU A 333 10.81 1.28 -10.31
N TYR A 334 10.92 1.94 -11.46
CA TYR A 334 11.71 1.38 -12.55
C TYR A 334 13.21 1.44 -12.25
N LEU A 335 13.66 2.52 -11.61
CA LEU A 335 15.06 2.64 -11.20
C LEU A 335 15.45 1.57 -10.17
N GLU A 336 14.59 1.27 -9.20
CA GLU A 336 14.79 0.18 -8.23
C GLU A 336 14.85 -1.18 -8.92
N LEU A 337 13.92 -1.48 -9.83
CA LEU A 337 13.91 -2.73 -10.59
C LEU A 337 15.16 -2.88 -11.45
N ILE A 338 15.65 -1.78 -12.05
CA ILE A 338 16.91 -1.77 -12.81
C ILE A 338 18.07 -2.02 -11.87
N ARG A 339 18.17 -1.31 -10.73
CA ARG A 339 19.20 -1.52 -9.73
C ARG A 339 19.27 -2.97 -9.27
N ASP A 340 18.13 -3.56 -8.99
CA ASP A 340 18.01 -4.92 -8.45
C ASP A 340 18.14 -6.02 -9.55
N GLY A 341 18.17 -5.62 -10.83
CA GLY A 341 18.25 -6.54 -11.97
C GLY A 341 16.98 -7.36 -12.20
N ASP A 342 15.83 -6.91 -11.70
CA ASP A 342 14.56 -7.62 -11.82
C ASP A 342 13.89 -7.36 -13.17
N SER A 343 14.39 -8.07 -14.20
CA SER A 343 13.88 -7.97 -15.57
C SER A 343 12.42 -8.39 -15.71
N ASP A 344 11.97 -9.37 -14.94
CA ASP A 344 10.64 -9.95 -15.09
C ASP A 344 9.57 -8.99 -14.55
N THR A 345 9.81 -8.41 -13.38
CA THR A 345 8.92 -7.41 -12.82
C THR A 345 8.95 -6.13 -13.66
N LEU A 346 10.11 -5.73 -14.17
CA LEU A 346 10.24 -4.56 -15.05
C LEU A 346 9.40 -4.73 -16.32
N ARG A 347 9.48 -5.90 -17.00
CA ARG A 347 8.62 -6.22 -18.16
C ARG A 347 7.13 -6.24 -17.81
N ALA A 348 6.78 -6.79 -16.64
CA ALA A 348 5.38 -6.93 -16.24
C ALA A 348 4.72 -5.61 -15.84
N ARG A 349 5.48 -4.67 -15.28
CA ARG A 349 4.98 -3.39 -14.74
C ARG A 349 5.23 -2.18 -15.62
N SER A 350 6.01 -2.33 -16.69
CA SER A 350 6.30 -1.24 -17.63
C SER A 350 5.71 -1.54 -19.01
N ARG A 351 5.80 -0.54 -19.89
CA ARG A 351 5.50 -0.69 -21.33
C ARG A 351 6.76 -0.90 -22.15
N PHE A 352 7.88 -1.19 -21.51
CA PHE A 352 9.15 -1.40 -22.19
C PHE A 352 9.13 -2.70 -22.98
N THR A 353 9.68 -2.64 -24.18
CA THR A 353 9.96 -3.83 -25.00
C THR A 353 11.08 -4.65 -24.35
N SER A 354 11.19 -5.91 -24.74
CA SER A 354 12.28 -6.77 -24.25
C SER A 354 13.67 -6.20 -24.59
N ALA A 355 13.82 -5.53 -25.72
CA ALA A 355 15.05 -4.87 -26.10
C ALA A 355 15.40 -3.69 -25.17
N GLU A 356 14.41 -2.85 -24.83
CA GLU A 356 14.58 -1.74 -23.91
C GLU A 356 14.91 -2.22 -22.48
N VAL A 357 14.27 -3.28 -21.99
CA VAL A 357 14.61 -3.87 -20.70
C VAL A 357 16.06 -4.35 -20.68
N ASN A 358 16.49 -5.08 -21.71
CA ASN A 358 17.88 -5.55 -21.80
C ASN A 358 18.86 -4.36 -21.87
N LEU A 359 18.51 -3.32 -22.63
CA LEU A 359 19.30 -2.10 -22.72
C LEU A 359 19.43 -1.37 -21.40
N LEU A 360 18.34 -1.28 -20.61
CA LEU A 360 18.32 -0.65 -19.29
C LEU A 360 19.22 -1.39 -18.31
N LEU A 361 19.12 -2.73 -18.26
CA LEU A 361 19.93 -3.57 -17.38
C LEU A 361 21.42 -3.53 -17.78
N PHE A 362 21.71 -3.57 -19.08
CA PHE A 362 23.08 -3.41 -19.56
C PHE A 362 23.66 -2.02 -19.21
N SER A 363 22.87 -0.95 -19.41
CA SER A 363 23.31 0.42 -19.12
C SER A 363 23.64 0.64 -17.64
N ARG A 364 22.97 -0.06 -16.70
CA ARG A 364 23.27 0.01 -15.26
C ARG A 364 24.72 -0.34 -14.95
N ASP A 365 25.28 -1.30 -15.68
CA ASP A 365 26.60 -1.87 -15.41
C ASP A 365 27.73 -1.17 -16.22
N VAL A 366 27.38 -0.22 -17.09
CA VAL A 366 28.37 0.57 -17.84
C VAL A 366 28.96 1.64 -16.93
N VAL A 367 30.25 1.53 -16.71
CA VAL A 367 31.02 2.48 -15.89
C VAL A 367 31.94 3.35 -16.78
N SER A 368 32.18 4.59 -16.35
CA SER A 368 33.11 5.54 -17.00
C SER A 368 34.53 5.27 -16.60
#